data_6ac11e6b6b3097e8468834d51a14bc81
#
_entry.id   6ac11e6b6b3097e8468834d51a14bc81
#
_cell.length_a   1.000
_cell.length_b   1.000
_cell.length_c   1.000
_cell.angle_alpha   90.00
_cell.angle_beta   90.00
_cell.angle_gamma   90.00
#
_symmetry.space_group_name_H-M   'P 1'
#
loop_
_entity.id
_entity.type
_entity.pdbx_description
1 polymer ?
#
loop_
_entity_poly.entity_id
_entity_poly.type
_entity_poly.pdbx_seq_one_letter_code
_entity_poly.pdbx_strand_id
1 'polypeptide(L)'
;MIRRALIGVAVALSLAALAGCGGGEDKAAAKNEVTFSILSTESAQNMEGYWTPILQDMEKQTGLKVKPFFSSSYGALIEAMRFKQTDLGWFSNRSGLEAVRRSNGEVFARTFDDSGTDGYRSIIVVRKDSPITQADLLKCDKRLTLGMGDVKSTSGNLAPMALFFTPAGIDPNQCFKTVLTSTNYQANMFAVANGKLDVAVSNSTALQLSLARGDKQTSQLKTIWQSEILPEDPIVWRKDLDPAVKEKLRQFFLTYGQGDTPEAAKQRANMAKLSIGGFKPADDSHLLTVRKMEAGEELGLAQKSKDPAKIAAAQKTLDTVNAEFAAAAAKAGAN
;
A
#
# COMPACT_ATOMS: atom_id res chain seq x y z
N MET A 1 -14.05 -6.96 79.61
CA MET A 1 -14.71 -8.22 80.10
C MET A 1 -14.83 -9.10 78.87
N ILE A 2 -13.94 -10.13 78.77
CA ILE A 2 -14.24 -11.56 78.99
C ILE A 2 -15.33 -12.01 77.97
N ARG A 3 -15.09 -12.96 77.08
CA ARG A 3 -14.47 -14.27 77.15
C ARG A 3 -14.16 -14.83 75.73
N ARG A 4 -13.05 -15.47 75.67
CA ARG A 4 -12.55 -16.57 74.87
C ARG A 4 -13.55 -17.74 74.74
N ALA A 5 -13.61 -18.38 73.57
CA ALA A 5 -13.71 -19.84 73.52
C ALA A 5 -13.12 -20.33 72.17
N LEU A 6 -12.14 -21.15 72.31
CA LEU A 6 -11.46 -22.07 71.37
C LEU A 6 -12.34 -23.33 71.18
N ILE A 7 -12.25 -23.97 70.04
CA ILE A 7 -12.41 -25.46 69.78
C ILE A 7 -12.35 -25.48 68.19
N GLY A 8 -11.45 -26.17 67.48
CA GLY A 8 -10.76 -27.41 67.72
C GLY A 8 -10.88 -28.25 66.44
N VAL A 9 -9.78 -28.37 65.72
CA VAL A 9 -9.26 -29.50 64.90
C VAL A 9 -10.26 -30.46 64.25
N ALA A 10 -10.14 -30.53 62.84
CA ALA A 10 -10.16 -31.83 62.15
C ALA A 10 -9.37 -31.70 60.83
N VAL A 11 -8.18 -32.22 60.81
CA VAL A 11 -7.37 -32.57 59.65
C VAL A 11 -7.96 -33.85 59.06
N ALA A 12 -8.40 -33.79 57.80
CA ALA A 12 -8.64 -35.00 57.05
C ALA A 12 -7.79 -34.91 55.77
N LEU A 13 -6.69 -35.67 55.77
CA LEU A 13 -5.93 -35.99 54.53
C LEU A 13 -6.84 -36.76 53.58
N SER A 14 -6.91 -36.26 52.35
CA SER A 14 -7.36 -37.06 51.21
C SER A 14 -6.32 -36.90 50.11
N LEU A 15 -5.35 -37.80 50.06
CA LEU A 15 -4.58 -38.12 48.86
C LEU A 15 -5.53 -38.88 47.92
N ALA A 16 -5.80 -38.30 46.76
CA ALA A 16 -6.37 -39.04 45.64
C ALA A 16 -5.85 -38.47 44.32
N ALA A 17 -5.01 -39.29 43.70
CA ALA A 17 -4.88 -39.47 42.23
C ALA A 17 -4.45 -38.26 41.38
N LEU A 18 -3.14 -38.09 41.22
CA LEU A 18 -2.55 -37.61 39.96
C LEU A 18 -2.80 -38.69 38.89
N ALA A 19 -3.80 -38.45 38.05
CA ALA A 19 -4.01 -39.20 36.83
C ALA A 19 -4.08 -38.21 35.65
N GLY A 20 -2.99 -38.21 34.85
CA GLY A 20 -3.07 -38.01 33.40
C GLY A 20 -3.66 -36.72 32.89
N CYS A 21 -2.93 -35.58 32.95
CA CYS A 21 -3.05 -34.58 31.90
C CYS A 21 -2.11 -34.98 30.77
N GLY A 22 -2.62 -35.77 29.82
CA GLY A 22 -2.04 -35.87 28.51
C GLY A 22 -2.03 -34.49 27.92
N GLY A 23 -0.84 -33.96 27.57
CA GLY A 23 -0.68 -32.75 26.80
C GLY A 23 -1.32 -32.92 25.44
N GLY A 24 -2.59 -32.56 25.31
CA GLY A 24 -3.17 -32.18 24.07
C GLY A 24 -2.54 -30.84 23.73
N GLU A 25 -1.69 -30.77 22.71
CA GLU A 25 -1.42 -29.54 22.01
C GLU A 25 -2.79 -28.97 21.61
N ASP A 26 -3.22 -27.93 22.30
CA ASP A 26 -4.30 -27.07 21.82
C ASP A 26 -3.82 -26.54 20.44
N LYS A 27 -4.13 -27.28 19.39
CA LYS A 27 -4.17 -26.72 18.03
C LYS A 27 -5.16 -25.58 18.12
N ALA A 28 -4.66 -24.36 18.28
CA ALA A 28 -5.46 -23.15 18.19
C ALA A 28 -6.37 -23.32 16.97
N ALA A 29 -7.68 -23.33 17.21
CA ALA A 29 -8.67 -23.51 16.14
C ALA A 29 -8.32 -22.54 15.03
N ALA A 30 -8.09 -23.03 13.81
CA ALA A 30 -7.64 -22.22 12.69
C ALA A 30 -8.58 -21.02 12.59
N LYS A 31 -8.01 -19.80 12.60
CA LYS A 31 -8.79 -18.55 12.54
C LYS A 31 -9.62 -18.58 11.25
N ASN A 32 -10.91 -18.77 11.38
CA ASN A 32 -11.82 -18.90 10.23
C ASN A 32 -12.27 -17.51 9.69
N GLU A 33 -11.53 -16.47 10.07
CA GLU A 33 -11.80 -15.08 9.73
C GLU A 33 -10.49 -14.36 9.39
N VAL A 34 -10.52 -13.53 8.34
CA VAL A 34 -9.41 -12.64 7.97
C VAL A 34 -9.91 -11.21 7.78
N THR A 35 -9.08 -10.23 8.12
CA THR A 35 -9.36 -8.82 7.90
C THR A 35 -8.47 -8.31 6.76
N PHE A 36 -9.10 -7.81 5.69
CA PHE A 36 -8.44 -7.27 4.49
C PHE A 36 -8.39 -5.75 4.55
N SER A 37 -7.21 -5.17 4.55
CA SER A 37 -7.02 -3.72 4.50
C SER A 37 -7.01 -3.19 3.06
N ILE A 38 -7.67 -2.04 2.86
CA ILE A 38 -7.91 -1.44 1.55
C ILE A 38 -7.30 -0.04 1.51
N LEU A 39 -6.43 0.16 0.53
CA LEU A 39 -5.78 1.43 0.25
C LEU A 39 -6.80 2.49 -0.19
N SER A 40 -6.74 3.68 0.40
CA SER A 40 -7.70 4.77 0.18
C SER A 40 -7.24 5.68 -0.97
N THR A 41 -7.34 5.20 -2.21
CA THR A 41 -6.97 5.97 -3.41
C THR A 41 -8.07 6.91 -3.89
N GLU A 42 -9.31 6.62 -3.55
CA GLU A 42 -10.51 7.42 -3.82
C GLU A 42 -11.35 7.61 -2.54
N SER A 43 -12.59 8.10 -2.67
CA SER A 43 -13.50 8.21 -1.54
C SER A 43 -13.76 6.83 -0.90
N ALA A 44 -13.98 6.79 0.42
CA ALA A 44 -14.29 5.55 1.13
C ALA A 44 -15.48 4.81 0.51
N GLN A 45 -16.52 5.56 0.10
CA GLN A 45 -17.71 5.00 -0.54
C GLN A 45 -17.38 4.32 -1.88
N ASN A 46 -16.53 4.93 -2.70
CA ASN A 46 -16.11 4.33 -3.97
C ASN A 46 -15.31 3.06 -3.71
N MET A 47 -14.32 3.13 -2.81
CA MET A 47 -13.48 1.98 -2.48
C MET A 47 -14.29 0.82 -1.91
N GLU A 48 -15.27 1.10 -1.05
CA GLU A 48 -16.22 0.09 -0.56
C GLU A 48 -16.99 -0.55 -1.71
N GLY A 49 -17.57 0.26 -2.60
CA GLY A 49 -18.32 -0.23 -3.75
C GLY A 49 -17.51 -1.10 -4.72
N TYR A 50 -16.20 -0.85 -4.85
CA TYR A 50 -15.32 -1.62 -5.73
C TYR A 50 -14.83 -2.91 -5.09
N TRP A 51 -14.42 -2.87 -3.82
CA TRP A 51 -13.84 -4.01 -3.14
C TRP A 51 -14.86 -4.99 -2.55
N THR A 52 -16.05 -4.53 -2.14
CA THR A 52 -17.04 -5.40 -1.53
C THR A 52 -17.38 -6.65 -2.39
N PRO A 53 -17.61 -6.54 -3.71
CA PRO A 53 -17.86 -7.73 -4.53
C PRO A 53 -16.69 -8.72 -4.55
N ILE A 54 -15.45 -8.21 -4.59
CA ILE A 54 -14.22 -9.03 -4.59
C ILE A 54 -14.07 -9.77 -3.26
N LEU A 55 -14.33 -9.08 -2.14
CA LEU A 55 -14.23 -9.67 -0.80
C LEU A 55 -15.34 -10.69 -0.53
N GLN A 56 -16.54 -10.46 -1.05
CA GLN A 56 -17.62 -11.45 -1.01
C GLN A 56 -17.29 -12.72 -1.81
N ASP A 57 -16.68 -12.56 -2.98
CA ASP A 57 -16.20 -13.69 -3.77
C ASP A 57 -15.06 -14.42 -3.04
N MET A 58 -14.16 -13.68 -2.36
CA MET A 58 -13.10 -14.25 -1.51
C MET A 58 -13.70 -15.09 -0.38
N GLU A 59 -14.68 -14.57 0.34
CA GLU A 59 -15.38 -15.29 1.40
C GLU A 59 -16.00 -16.58 0.87
N LYS A 60 -16.73 -16.51 -0.25
CA LYS A 60 -17.37 -17.65 -0.89
C LYS A 60 -16.38 -18.74 -1.34
N GLN A 61 -15.25 -18.35 -1.95
CA GLN A 61 -14.30 -19.31 -2.53
C GLN A 61 -13.36 -19.91 -1.49
N THR A 62 -12.97 -19.13 -0.47
CA THR A 62 -12.04 -19.61 0.56
C THR A 62 -12.73 -20.27 1.74
N GLY A 63 -14.02 -20.01 1.95
CA GLY A 63 -14.77 -20.40 3.16
C GLY A 63 -14.30 -19.67 4.42
N LEU A 64 -13.50 -18.60 4.28
CA LEU A 64 -13.09 -17.73 5.38
C LEU A 64 -14.11 -16.59 5.49
N LYS A 65 -14.42 -16.15 6.70
CA LYS A 65 -15.12 -14.90 6.89
C LYS A 65 -14.17 -13.75 6.59
N VAL A 66 -14.56 -12.82 5.71
CA VAL A 66 -13.69 -11.72 5.24
C VAL A 66 -14.23 -10.38 5.72
N LYS A 67 -13.46 -9.68 6.56
CA LYS A 67 -13.79 -8.34 7.04
C LYS A 67 -12.99 -7.28 6.29
N PRO A 68 -13.62 -6.28 5.67
CA PRO A 68 -12.90 -5.14 5.12
C PRO A 68 -12.42 -4.20 6.23
N PHE A 69 -11.24 -3.60 6.01
CA PHE A 69 -10.71 -2.52 6.83
C PHE A 69 -10.36 -1.33 5.94
N PHE A 70 -11.17 -0.29 6.00
CA PHE A 70 -10.94 0.96 5.30
C PHE A 70 -10.27 1.97 6.23
N SER A 71 -9.28 2.69 5.72
CA SER A 71 -8.62 3.76 6.46
C SER A 71 -8.39 4.97 5.58
N SER A 72 -8.47 6.14 6.15
CA SER A 72 -8.14 7.42 5.49
C SER A 72 -6.63 7.70 5.41
N SER A 73 -5.77 6.77 5.86
CA SER A 73 -4.32 6.95 5.94
C SER A 73 -3.58 5.67 5.60
N TYR A 74 -2.55 5.78 4.77
CA TYR A 74 -1.64 4.68 4.44
C TYR A 74 -0.88 4.18 5.69
N GLY A 75 -0.51 5.10 6.57
CA GLY A 75 0.14 4.76 7.84
C GLY A 75 -0.74 3.91 8.74
N ALA A 76 -2.05 4.17 8.77
CA ALA A 76 -2.98 3.39 9.59
C ALA A 76 -3.11 1.94 9.10
N LEU A 77 -2.99 1.65 7.79
CA LEU A 77 -2.96 0.28 7.27
C LEU A 77 -1.72 -0.47 7.77
N ILE A 78 -0.57 0.19 7.78
CA ILE A 78 0.69 -0.37 8.26
C ILE A 78 0.59 -0.70 9.76
N GLU A 79 0.09 0.23 10.56
CA GLU A 79 -0.06 0.02 12.01
C GLU A 79 -1.16 -1.02 12.33
N ALA A 80 -2.26 -1.05 11.59
CA ALA A 80 -3.30 -2.07 11.75
C ALA A 80 -2.73 -3.48 11.53
N MET A 81 -1.87 -3.68 10.53
CA MET A 81 -1.17 -4.94 10.31
C MET A 81 -0.18 -5.23 11.44
N ARG A 82 0.59 -4.23 11.88
CA ARG A 82 1.56 -4.35 12.98
C ARG A 82 0.93 -4.83 14.26
N PHE A 83 -0.24 -4.29 14.59
CA PHE A 83 -1.00 -4.65 15.80
C PHE A 83 -1.98 -5.80 15.57
N LYS A 84 -1.84 -6.55 14.45
CA LYS A 84 -2.64 -7.74 14.12
C LYS A 84 -4.15 -7.45 14.02
N GLN A 85 -4.53 -6.20 13.75
CA GLN A 85 -5.91 -5.81 13.47
C GLN A 85 -6.31 -6.18 12.04
N THR A 86 -5.34 -6.24 11.13
CA THR A 86 -5.53 -6.74 9.76
C THR A 86 -4.57 -7.89 9.47
N ASP A 87 -5.00 -8.82 8.64
CA ASP A 87 -4.27 -10.03 8.31
C ASP A 87 -3.56 -9.93 6.97
N LEU A 88 -4.19 -9.26 6.02
CA LEU A 88 -3.65 -8.99 4.69
C LEU A 88 -4.26 -7.71 4.13
N GLY A 89 -3.74 -7.23 2.99
CA GLY A 89 -4.31 -6.06 2.34
C GLY A 89 -3.65 -5.69 1.02
N TRP A 90 -4.30 -4.76 0.33
CA TRP A 90 -3.78 -4.08 -0.83
C TRP A 90 -3.04 -2.81 -0.38
N PHE A 91 -1.78 -2.70 -0.74
CA PHE A 91 -0.88 -1.62 -0.35
C PHE A 91 -0.28 -0.96 -1.60
N SER A 92 0.12 0.31 -1.51
CA SER A 92 1.08 0.86 -2.48
C SER A 92 2.46 0.23 -2.25
N ASN A 93 3.33 0.24 -3.24
CA ASN A 93 4.67 -0.34 -3.08
C ASN A 93 5.43 0.26 -1.88
N ARG A 94 5.35 1.59 -1.62
CA ARG A 94 5.99 2.22 -0.47
C ARG A 94 5.37 1.79 0.85
N SER A 95 4.05 1.81 0.96
CA SER A 95 3.37 1.35 2.18
C SER A 95 3.52 -0.15 2.40
N GLY A 96 3.56 -0.96 1.33
CA GLY A 96 3.88 -2.39 1.37
C GLY A 96 5.30 -2.66 1.88
N LEU A 97 6.29 -1.89 1.42
CA LEU A 97 7.67 -1.97 1.92
C LEU A 97 7.75 -1.67 3.42
N GLU A 98 7.03 -0.66 3.90
CA GLU A 98 6.93 -0.37 5.34
C GLU A 98 6.23 -1.51 6.11
N ALA A 99 5.17 -2.10 5.54
CA ALA A 99 4.49 -3.24 6.15
C ALA A 99 5.43 -4.45 6.27
N VAL A 100 6.25 -4.73 5.26
CA VAL A 100 7.29 -5.79 5.30
C VAL A 100 8.34 -5.49 6.39
N ARG A 101 8.82 -4.25 6.47
CA ARG A 101 9.86 -3.85 7.43
C ARG A 101 9.39 -3.81 8.87
N ARG A 102 8.14 -3.40 9.13
CA ARG A 102 7.69 -3.01 10.47
C ARG A 102 6.48 -3.76 11.00
N SER A 103 5.76 -4.48 10.14
CA SER A 103 4.47 -5.08 10.48
C SER A 103 4.43 -6.59 10.24
N ASN A 104 5.61 -7.22 10.18
CA ASN A 104 5.72 -8.66 9.88
C ASN A 104 5.02 -9.05 8.56
N GLY A 105 4.98 -8.13 7.60
CA GLY A 105 4.37 -8.33 6.30
C GLY A 105 5.26 -9.13 5.34
N GLU A 106 4.64 -9.75 4.34
CA GLU A 106 5.27 -10.49 3.25
C GLU A 106 4.44 -10.30 1.98
N VAL A 107 5.06 -9.92 0.89
CA VAL A 107 4.40 -9.85 -0.42
C VAL A 107 4.19 -11.27 -0.94
N PHE A 108 2.99 -11.60 -1.43
CA PHE A 108 2.72 -12.90 -2.03
C PHE A 108 2.07 -12.83 -3.41
N ALA A 109 1.49 -11.67 -3.73
CA ALA A 109 0.90 -11.38 -5.02
C ALA A 109 1.02 -9.88 -5.33
N ARG A 110 0.83 -9.52 -6.58
CA ARG A 110 0.70 -8.15 -7.06
C ARG A 110 -0.43 -8.04 -8.05
N THR A 111 -0.99 -6.86 -8.20
CA THR A 111 -1.90 -6.56 -9.30
C THR A 111 -1.14 -6.51 -10.63
N PHE A 112 -1.86 -6.57 -11.74
CA PHE A 112 -1.40 -6.12 -13.05
C PHE A 112 -2.54 -5.37 -13.74
N ASP A 113 -2.18 -4.47 -14.63
CA ASP A 113 -3.09 -3.61 -15.35
C ASP A 113 -3.74 -4.35 -16.53
N ASP A 114 -4.97 -4.00 -16.87
CA ASP A 114 -5.74 -4.61 -17.93
C ASP A 114 -5.41 -4.04 -19.33
N SER A 115 -4.65 -2.94 -19.41
CA SER A 115 -4.24 -2.30 -20.68
C SER A 115 -3.04 -2.96 -21.36
N GLY A 116 -2.42 -3.96 -20.72
CA GLY A 116 -1.19 -4.60 -21.21
C GLY A 116 0.10 -3.88 -20.79
N THR A 117 0.01 -2.74 -20.10
CA THR A 117 1.15 -2.12 -19.40
C THR A 117 1.26 -2.70 -18.01
N ASP A 118 2.36 -3.36 -17.71
CA ASP A 118 2.54 -3.97 -16.38
C ASP A 118 3.09 -2.94 -15.38
N GLY A 119 2.30 -1.90 -15.13
CA GLY A 119 2.63 -0.81 -14.23
C GLY A 119 1.91 0.50 -14.55
N TYR A 120 2.13 1.51 -13.73
CA TYR A 120 1.50 2.82 -13.81
C TYR A 120 2.52 3.94 -13.63
N ARG A 121 2.09 5.22 -13.76
CA ARG A 121 2.99 6.38 -13.63
C ARG A 121 2.50 7.33 -12.55
N SER A 122 3.42 7.92 -11.79
CA SER A 122 3.16 9.17 -11.08
C SER A 122 3.03 10.29 -12.09
N ILE A 123 2.05 11.17 -11.88
CA ILE A 123 1.82 12.33 -12.75
C ILE A 123 1.64 13.59 -11.93
N ILE A 124 1.97 14.74 -12.53
CA ILE A 124 1.60 16.06 -12.01
C ILE A 124 0.62 16.69 -12.99
N VAL A 125 -0.52 17.13 -12.47
CA VAL A 125 -1.61 17.69 -13.26
C VAL A 125 -1.87 19.15 -12.92
N VAL A 126 -2.30 19.89 -13.95
CA VAL A 126 -2.81 21.26 -13.88
C VAL A 126 -4.09 21.37 -14.71
N ARG A 127 -4.82 22.47 -14.60
CA ARG A 127 -5.92 22.74 -15.53
C ARG A 127 -5.43 22.86 -16.97
N LYS A 128 -6.24 22.46 -17.94
CA LYS A 128 -5.90 22.54 -19.38
C LYS A 128 -5.62 23.97 -19.84
N ASP A 129 -6.39 24.93 -19.31
CA ASP A 129 -6.26 26.36 -19.62
C ASP A 129 -5.16 27.06 -18.83
N SER A 130 -4.53 26.38 -17.86
CA SER A 130 -3.43 26.93 -17.07
C SER A 130 -2.16 27.10 -17.92
N PRO A 131 -1.45 28.24 -17.80
CA PRO A 131 -0.15 28.45 -18.43
C PRO A 131 0.99 27.73 -17.69
N ILE A 132 0.72 27.11 -16.55
CA ILE A 132 1.74 26.46 -15.70
C ILE A 132 2.36 25.28 -16.46
N THR A 133 3.68 25.24 -16.48
CA THR A 133 4.51 24.20 -17.09
C THR A 133 5.32 23.46 -16.04
N GLN A 134 5.96 22.36 -16.43
CA GLN A 134 6.91 21.65 -15.57
C GLN A 134 8.03 22.58 -15.05
N ALA A 135 8.54 23.48 -15.88
CA ALA A 135 9.61 24.41 -15.48
C ALA A 135 9.18 25.40 -14.39
N ASP A 136 7.89 25.76 -14.33
CA ASP A 136 7.37 26.65 -13.28
C ASP A 136 7.43 26.01 -11.90
N LEU A 137 7.34 24.69 -11.81
CA LEU A 137 7.42 23.94 -10.54
C LEU A 137 8.84 24.01 -9.92
N LEU A 138 9.83 24.32 -10.72
CA LEU A 138 11.24 24.37 -10.31
C LEU A 138 11.74 25.79 -9.95
N LYS A 139 10.87 26.81 -10.10
CA LYS A 139 11.26 28.21 -9.82
C LYS A 139 11.41 28.55 -8.35
N CYS A 140 10.83 27.74 -7.44
CA CYS A 140 10.92 27.96 -6.00
C CYS A 140 10.54 29.39 -5.54
N ASP A 141 9.49 29.96 -6.12
CA ASP A 141 9.10 31.39 -5.95
C ASP A 141 7.84 31.58 -5.06
N LYS A 142 7.35 30.49 -4.46
CA LYS A 142 6.20 30.47 -3.53
C LYS A 142 4.89 31.02 -4.11
N ARG A 143 4.72 30.94 -5.44
CA ARG A 143 3.47 31.40 -6.08
C ARG A 143 2.40 30.32 -6.13
N LEU A 144 2.80 29.05 -6.31
CA LEU A 144 1.90 27.95 -6.60
C LEU A 144 1.51 27.18 -5.34
N THR A 145 0.27 26.72 -5.32
CA THR A 145 -0.25 25.75 -4.34
C THR A 145 -0.16 24.35 -4.91
N LEU A 146 0.34 23.39 -4.13
CA LEU A 146 0.60 22.02 -4.53
C LEU A 146 -0.20 21.01 -3.68
N GLY A 147 -0.91 20.11 -4.33
CA GLY A 147 -1.48 18.91 -3.71
C GLY A 147 -0.51 17.72 -3.84
N MET A 148 -0.08 17.17 -2.72
CA MET A 148 0.71 15.93 -2.66
C MET A 148 -0.15 14.76 -2.19
N GLY A 149 0.26 13.53 -2.48
CA GLY A 149 -0.31 12.34 -1.87
C GLY A 149 0.23 12.07 -0.46
N ASP A 150 -0.33 11.07 0.20
CA ASP A 150 0.16 10.58 1.50
C ASP A 150 1.66 10.30 1.46
N VAL A 151 2.37 10.62 2.54
CA VAL A 151 3.83 10.39 2.65
C VAL A 151 4.26 8.94 2.48
N LYS A 152 3.35 7.98 2.66
CA LYS A 152 3.58 6.54 2.42
C LYS A 152 3.08 6.08 1.05
N SER A 153 2.65 6.99 0.19
CA SER A 153 2.27 6.69 -1.19
C SER A 153 3.48 6.60 -2.10
N THR A 154 3.47 5.63 -3.01
CA THR A 154 4.50 5.49 -4.05
C THR A 154 4.38 6.62 -5.07
N SER A 155 3.29 6.68 -5.83
CA SER A 155 3.10 7.66 -6.89
C SER A 155 2.70 9.05 -6.39
N GLY A 156 2.03 9.13 -5.23
CA GLY A 156 1.59 10.41 -4.68
C GLY A 156 2.66 11.21 -3.95
N ASN A 157 3.76 10.55 -3.54
CA ASN A 157 4.81 11.21 -2.76
C ASN A 157 6.21 10.75 -3.16
N LEU A 158 6.56 9.47 -3.00
CA LEU A 158 7.94 9.02 -3.21
C LEU A 158 8.44 9.29 -4.63
N ALA A 159 7.68 8.90 -5.65
CA ALA A 159 8.12 9.04 -7.04
C ALA A 159 8.31 10.51 -7.45
N PRO A 160 7.38 11.46 -7.20
CA PRO A 160 7.64 12.86 -7.52
C PRO A 160 8.78 13.44 -6.69
N MET A 161 8.98 13.01 -5.44
CA MET A 161 10.13 13.46 -4.65
C MET A 161 11.43 12.91 -5.21
N ALA A 162 11.56 11.59 -5.37
CA ALA A 162 12.82 10.95 -5.76
C ALA A 162 13.21 11.22 -7.23
N LEU A 163 12.22 11.37 -8.14
CA LEU A 163 12.46 11.44 -9.58
C LEU A 163 12.34 12.86 -10.17
N PHE A 164 11.75 13.80 -9.42
CA PHE A 164 11.52 15.14 -9.94
C PHE A 164 12.03 16.24 -9.00
N PHE A 165 11.47 16.37 -7.81
CA PHE A 165 11.78 17.50 -6.92
C PHE A 165 13.20 17.40 -6.32
N THR A 166 13.57 16.28 -5.74
CA THR A 166 14.85 16.12 -5.05
C THR A 166 16.06 16.25 -6.01
N PRO A 167 16.07 15.64 -7.20
CA PRO A 167 17.15 15.84 -8.17
C PRO A 167 17.30 17.30 -8.64
N ALA A 168 16.17 18.03 -8.71
CA ALA A 168 16.20 19.47 -9.04
C ALA A 168 16.55 20.38 -7.87
N GLY A 169 16.84 19.84 -6.69
CA GLY A 169 17.13 20.64 -5.51
C GLY A 169 15.91 21.27 -4.83
N ILE A 170 14.71 20.93 -5.25
CA ILE A 170 13.45 21.51 -4.76
C ILE A 170 12.98 20.78 -3.49
N ASP A 171 12.66 21.58 -2.47
CA ASP A 171 11.87 21.14 -1.33
C ASP A 171 10.46 21.76 -1.49
N PRO A 172 9.42 20.96 -1.76
CA PRO A 172 8.08 21.51 -1.98
C PRO A 172 7.60 22.40 -0.82
N ASN A 173 7.89 22.04 0.44
CA ASN A 173 7.45 22.82 1.60
C ASN A 173 8.10 24.21 1.67
N GLN A 174 9.28 24.36 1.07
CA GLN A 174 9.97 25.65 1.03
C GLN A 174 9.66 26.44 -0.26
N CYS A 175 9.39 25.73 -1.35
CA CYS A 175 9.31 26.30 -2.69
C CYS A 175 7.89 26.66 -3.15
N PHE A 176 6.87 26.01 -2.58
CA PHE A 176 5.48 26.30 -2.89
C PHE A 176 4.84 27.24 -1.84
N LYS A 177 3.80 27.96 -2.24
CA LYS A 177 3.01 28.82 -1.34
C LYS A 177 2.36 27.99 -0.22
N THR A 178 1.82 26.83 -0.60
CA THR A 178 1.19 25.89 0.30
C THR A 178 1.31 24.50 -0.29
N VAL A 179 1.61 23.51 0.54
CA VAL A 179 1.57 22.08 0.18
C VAL A 179 0.48 21.43 1.01
N LEU A 180 -0.51 20.84 0.35
CA LEU A 180 -1.58 20.08 0.97
C LEU A 180 -1.36 18.59 0.70
N THR A 181 -1.48 17.78 1.73
CA THR A 181 -1.37 16.31 1.60
C THR A 181 -2.75 15.68 1.66
N SER A 182 -3.07 14.85 0.67
CA SER A 182 -4.30 14.05 0.62
C SER A 182 -3.98 12.59 0.31
N THR A 183 -4.69 11.67 0.93
CA THR A 183 -4.62 10.24 0.58
C THR A 183 -5.40 9.92 -0.69
N ASN A 184 -6.29 10.83 -1.09
CA ASN A 184 -7.28 10.63 -2.14
C ASN A 184 -6.88 11.40 -3.40
N TYR A 185 -6.49 10.68 -4.46
CA TYR A 185 -6.10 11.29 -5.74
C TYR A 185 -7.25 12.02 -6.43
N GLN A 186 -8.47 11.52 -6.31
CA GLN A 186 -9.65 12.16 -6.89
C GLN A 186 -9.87 13.55 -6.28
N ALA A 187 -9.72 13.67 -4.95
CA ALA A 187 -9.83 14.96 -4.26
C ALA A 187 -8.77 15.96 -4.75
N ASN A 188 -7.52 15.52 -4.94
CA ASN A 188 -6.46 16.35 -5.50
C ASN A 188 -6.78 16.82 -6.91
N MET A 189 -7.18 15.92 -7.80
CA MET A 189 -7.56 16.26 -9.17
C MET A 189 -8.74 17.25 -9.21
N PHE A 190 -9.76 17.02 -8.41
CA PHE A 190 -10.93 17.91 -8.32
C PHE A 190 -10.58 19.28 -7.73
N ALA A 191 -9.67 19.33 -6.76
CA ALA A 191 -9.20 20.61 -6.22
C ALA A 191 -8.49 21.46 -7.29
N VAL A 192 -7.69 20.84 -8.18
CA VAL A 192 -7.07 21.53 -9.33
C VAL A 192 -8.14 21.95 -10.34
N ALA A 193 -9.04 21.05 -10.75
CA ALA A 193 -10.08 21.36 -11.71
C ALA A 193 -10.97 22.53 -11.27
N ASN A 194 -11.24 22.64 -9.98
CA ASN A 194 -12.05 23.71 -9.38
C ASN A 194 -11.23 24.95 -8.97
N GLY A 195 -9.93 25.04 -9.30
CA GLY A 195 -9.07 26.17 -9.00
C GLY A 195 -8.76 26.38 -7.51
N LYS A 196 -8.91 25.33 -6.69
CA LYS A 196 -8.53 25.35 -5.25
C LYS A 196 -7.04 25.06 -5.05
N LEU A 197 -6.45 24.34 -5.99
CA LEU A 197 -5.02 24.11 -6.11
C LEU A 197 -4.59 24.49 -7.52
N ASP A 198 -3.35 24.97 -7.65
CA ASP A 198 -2.75 25.25 -8.95
C ASP A 198 -2.25 23.98 -9.63
N VAL A 199 -1.70 23.07 -8.81
CA VAL A 199 -1.01 21.85 -9.24
C VAL A 199 -1.33 20.72 -8.27
N ALA A 200 -1.42 19.49 -8.75
CA ALA A 200 -1.48 18.33 -7.88
C ALA A 200 -0.74 17.12 -8.44
N VAL A 201 -0.22 16.31 -7.53
CA VAL A 201 0.27 14.98 -7.81
C VAL A 201 -0.90 13.99 -7.83
N SER A 202 -0.89 13.10 -8.82
CA SER A 202 -1.82 12.00 -8.98
C SER A 202 -1.10 10.81 -9.61
N ASN A 203 -1.83 9.85 -10.18
CA ASN A 203 -1.27 8.78 -11.00
C ASN A 203 -2.09 8.53 -12.27
N SER A 204 -1.48 7.85 -13.23
CA SER A 204 -2.09 7.58 -14.53
C SER A 204 -3.38 6.76 -14.40
N THR A 205 -3.41 5.76 -13.52
CA THR A 205 -4.57 4.90 -13.28
C THR A 205 -5.76 5.69 -12.73
N ALA A 206 -5.54 6.54 -11.71
CA ALA A 206 -6.60 7.37 -11.14
C ALA A 206 -7.16 8.38 -12.17
N LEU A 207 -6.28 8.98 -12.99
CA LEU A 207 -6.69 9.87 -14.08
C LEU A 207 -7.53 9.13 -15.13
N GLN A 208 -7.05 7.96 -15.58
CA GLN A 208 -7.73 7.13 -16.58
C GLN A 208 -9.10 6.65 -16.09
N LEU A 209 -9.18 6.10 -14.86
CA LEU A 209 -10.44 5.66 -14.28
C LEU A 209 -11.46 6.80 -14.13
N SER A 210 -11.00 7.98 -13.70
CA SER A 210 -11.87 9.15 -13.56
C SER A 210 -12.39 9.62 -14.94
N LEU A 211 -11.54 9.62 -15.96
CA LEU A 211 -11.94 9.93 -17.34
C LEU A 211 -12.93 8.88 -17.91
N ALA A 212 -12.67 7.59 -17.68
CA ALA A 212 -13.52 6.49 -18.14
C ALA A 212 -14.92 6.54 -17.50
N ARG A 213 -15.02 7.03 -16.26
CA ARG A 213 -16.30 7.29 -15.59
C ARG A 213 -17.03 8.55 -16.08
N GLY A 214 -16.39 9.36 -16.92
CA GLY A 214 -16.98 10.60 -17.44
C GLY A 214 -16.94 11.78 -16.47
N ASP A 215 -16.01 11.79 -15.51
CA ASP A 215 -15.85 12.88 -14.55
C ASP A 215 -15.47 14.17 -15.26
N LYS A 216 -16.43 15.14 -15.33
CA LYS A 216 -16.24 16.42 -16.04
C LYS A 216 -15.09 17.24 -15.48
N GLN A 217 -14.83 17.16 -14.18
CA GLN A 217 -13.71 17.85 -13.53
C GLN A 217 -12.38 17.34 -14.08
N THR A 218 -12.20 16.03 -14.11
CA THR A 218 -10.94 15.41 -14.56
C THR A 218 -10.68 15.68 -16.04
N SER A 219 -11.73 15.79 -16.87
CA SER A 219 -11.58 16.15 -18.29
C SER A 219 -11.01 17.55 -18.52
N GLN A 220 -10.97 18.41 -17.52
CA GLN A 220 -10.38 19.76 -17.56
C GLN A 220 -8.88 19.78 -17.22
N LEU A 221 -8.28 18.63 -16.91
CA LEU A 221 -6.89 18.53 -16.51
C LEU A 221 -5.98 18.14 -17.68
N LYS A 222 -4.72 18.57 -17.60
CA LYS A 222 -3.60 18.09 -18.43
C LYS A 222 -2.44 17.68 -17.52
N THR A 223 -1.70 16.65 -17.94
CA THR A 223 -0.46 16.24 -17.32
C THR A 223 0.69 17.10 -17.82
N ILE A 224 1.52 17.63 -16.90
CA ILE A 224 2.70 18.43 -17.22
C ILE A 224 4.01 17.71 -16.86
N TRP A 225 3.95 16.65 -16.09
CA TRP A 225 5.06 15.75 -15.79
C TRP A 225 4.55 14.32 -15.52
N GLN A 226 5.35 13.34 -15.90
CA GLN A 226 5.11 11.94 -15.57
C GLN A 226 6.41 11.21 -15.27
N SER A 227 6.36 10.23 -14.37
CA SER A 227 7.48 9.37 -14.05
C SER A 227 7.73 8.31 -15.13
N GLU A 228 8.83 7.58 -15.02
CA GLU A 228 8.95 6.23 -15.57
C GLU A 228 7.84 5.31 -15.01
N ILE A 229 7.71 4.10 -15.57
CA ILE A 229 6.73 3.12 -15.11
C ILE A 229 7.09 2.66 -13.70
N LEU A 230 6.13 2.72 -12.81
CA LEU A 230 6.17 2.18 -11.45
C LEU A 230 5.53 0.80 -11.45
N PRO A 231 6.07 -0.16 -10.69
CA PRO A 231 5.45 -1.47 -10.55
C PRO A 231 4.03 -1.38 -10.00
N GLU A 232 3.15 -2.28 -10.42
CA GLU A 232 1.80 -2.41 -9.87
C GLU A 232 1.82 -2.74 -8.37
N ASP A 233 0.69 -2.53 -7.70
CA ASP A 233 0.60 -2.55 -6.25
C ASP A 233 0.60 -3.98 -5.68
N PRO A 234 1.30 -4.22 -4.55
CA PRO A 234 1.39 -5.52 -3.91
C PRO A 234 0.17 -5.86 -3.06
N ILE A 235 -0.12 -7.15 -2.95
CA ILE A 235 -0.93 -7.74 -1.90
C ILE A 235 0.03 -8.31 -0.85
N VAL A 236 -0.12 -7.82 0.37
CA VAL A 236 0.74 -8.17 1.49
C VAL A 236 -0.08 -8.89 2.55
N TRP A 237 0.44 -9.99 3.09
CA TRP A 237 -0.13 -10.65 4.26
C TRP A 237 0.86 -10.66 5.43
N ARG A 238 0.40 -10.97 6.63
CA ARG A 238 1.33 -11.21 7.75
C ARG A 238 2.03 -12.56 7.61
N LYS A 239 3.32 -12.61 7.91
CA LYS A 239 4.13 -13.83 7.89
C LYS A 239 3.62 -14.92 8.83
N ASP A 240 3.01 -14.51 9.96
CA ASP A 240 2.51 -15.40 11.02
C ASP A 240 1.07 -15.92 10.79
N LEU A 241 0.49 -15.72 9.60
CA LEU A 241 -0.78 -16.36 9.25
C LEU A 241 -0.62 -17.87 9.13
N ASP A 242 -1.68 -18.59 9.51
CA ASP A 242 -1.76 -20.03 9.34
C ASP A 242 -1.47 -20.44 7.89
N PRO A 243 -0.60 -21.44 7.65
CA PRO A 243 -0.25 -21.88 6.29
C PRO A 243 -1.45 -22.31 5.44
N ALA A 244 -2.48 -22.93 6.04
CA ALA A 244 -3.68 -23.33 5.32
C ALA A 244 -4.53 -22.13 4.91
N VAL A 245 -4.57 -21.07 5.74
CA VAL A 245 -5.19 -19.79 5.39
C VAL A 245 -4.43 -19.10 4.27
N LYS A 246 -3.10 -19.05 4.35
CA LYS A 246 -2.24 -18.48 3.28
C LYS A 246 -2.49 -19.18 1.94
N GLU A 247 -2.58 -20.51 1.92
CA GLU A 247 -2.80 -21.25 0.69
C GLU A 247 -4.17 -20.95 0.07
N LYS A 248 -5.23 -20.90 0.86
CA LYS A 248 -6.56 -20.48 0.38
C LYS A 248 -6.56 -19.09 -0.22
N LEU A 249 -5.91 -18.13 0.44
CA LEU A 249 -5.78 -16.76 -0.03
C LEU A 249 -4.96 -16.69 -1.31
N ARG A 250 -3.81 -17.40 -1.37
CA ARG A 250 -2.97 -17.48 -2.56
C ARG A 250 -3.75 -18.01 -3.75
N GLN A 251 -4.44 -19.12 -3.57
CA GLN A 251 -5.27 -19.73 -4.61
C GLN A 251 -6.34 -18.76 -5.09
N PHE A 252 -7.06 -18.10 -4.17
CA PHE A 252 -8.07 -17.10 -4.53
C PHE A 252 -7.47 -16.01 -5.43
N PHE A 253 -6.44 -15.31 -4.99
CA PHE A 253 -5.88 -14.20 -5.76
C PHE A 253 -5.35 -14.65 -7.12
N LEU A 254 -4.62 -15.76 -7.19
CA LEU A 254 -3.98 -16.20 -8.43
C LEU A 254 -4.96 -16.82 -9.45
N THR A 255 -6.18 -17.16 -9.03
CA THR A 255 -7.21 -17.71 -9.94
C THR A 255 -8.40 -16.79 -10.17
N TYR A 256 -8.51 -15.68 -9.42
CA TYR A 256 -9.63 -14.76 -9.52
C TYR A 256 -9.71 -14.12 -10.91
N GLY A 257 -10.86 -14.30 -11.57
CA GLY A 257 -11.09 -13.81 -12.93
C GLY A 257 -10.46 -14.65 -14.04
N GLN A 258 -9.82 -15.79 -13.73
CA GLN A 258 -9.22 -16.68 -14.73
C GLN A 258 -10.27 -17.56 -15.41
N GLY A 259 -10.02 -17.88 -16.70
CA GLY A 259 -10.87 -18.74 -17.53
C GLY A 259 -12.05 -18.02 -18.20
N ASP A 260 -12.89 -18.79 -18.91
CA ASP A 260 -13.92 -18.28 -19.80
C ASP A 260 -15.36 -18.52 -19.27
N THR A 261 -15.50 -18.69 -17.95
CA THR A 261 -16.81 -18.87 -17.33
C THR A 261 -17.55 -17.54 -17.13
N PRO A 262 -18.90 -17.54 -17.05
CA PRO A 262 -19.66 -16.33 -16.69
C PRO A 262 -19.24 -15.73 -15.34
N GLU A 263 -18.85 -16.58 -14.38
CA GLU A 263 -18.34 -16.13 -13.07
C GLU A 263 -17.00 -15.41 -13.23
N ALA A 264 -16.05 -15.96 -14.00
CA ALA A 264 -14.77 -15.31 -14.28
C ALA A 264 -14.96 -13.96 -15.00
N ALA A 265 -15.93 -13.88 -15.93
CA ALA A 265 -16.26 -12.61 -16.58
C ALA A 265 -16.77 -11.56 -15.59
N LYS A 266 -17.64 -11.96 -14.62
CA LYS A 266 -18.11 -11.09 -13.55
C LYS A 266 -16.94 -10.63 -12.64
N GLN A 267 -16.03 -11.53 -12.29
CA GLN A 267 -14.86 -11.22 -11.49
C GLN A 267 -13.93 -10.22 -12.19
N ARG A 268 -13.68 -10.38 -13.49
CA ARG A 268 -12.96 -9.38 -14.29
C ARG A 268 -13.66 -8.03 -14.31
N ALA A 269 -14.98 -7.99 -14.44
CA ALA A 269 -15.76 -6.75 -14.39
C ALA A 269 -15.68 -6.05 -13.02
N ASN A 270 -15.54 -6.81 -11.92
CA ASN A 270 -15.31 -6.24 -10.59
C ASN A 270 -13.90 -5.60 -10.50
N MET A 271 -12.86 -6.29 -11.00
CA MET A 271 -11.49 -5.81 -11.00
C MET A 271 -11.28 -4.58 -11.91
N ALA A 272 -11.96 -4.55 -13.06
CA ALA A 272 -11.87 -3.44 -14.03
C ALA A 272 -12.29 -2.08 -13.43
N LYS A 273 -13.15 -2.05 -12.40
CA LYS A 273 -13.51 -0.84 -11.66
C LYS A 273 -12.31 -0.21 -10.93
N LEU A 274 -11.26 -0.99 -10.70
CA LEU A 274 -10.01 -0.60 -10.08
C LEU A 274 -8.85 -0.55 -11.10
N SER A 275 -9.12 -0.76 -12.40
CA SER A 275 -8.10 -0.96 -13.46
C SER A 275 -7.18 -2.15 -13.17
N ILE A 276 -7.66 -3.14 -12.45
CA ILE A 276 -6.93 -4.37 -12.18
C ILE A 276 -7.32 -5.40 -13.22
N GLY A 277 -6.35 -5.89 -14.01
CA GLY A 277 -6.52 -6.98 -14.96
C GLY A 277 -6.47 -8.36 -14.32
N GLY A 278 -5.92 -8.44 -13.10
CA GLY A 278 -5.79 -9.66 -12.32
C GLY A 278 -4.63 -9.59 -11.33
N PHE A 279 -4.22 -10.75 -10.83
CA PHE A 279 -3.13 -10.88 -9.87
C PHE A 279 -2.07 -11.85 -10.39
N LYS A 280 -0.80 -11.53 -10.13
CA LYS A 280 0.36 -12.37 -10.43
C LYS A 280 1.09 -12.75 -9.15
N PRO A 281 1.78 -13.91 -9.09
CA PRO A 281 2.67 -14.21 -7.97
C PRO A 281 3.72 -13.12 -7.82
N ALA A 282 4.06 -12.79 -6.60
CA ALA A 282 5.15 -11.88 -6.27
C ALA A 282 5.75 -12.25 -4.91
N ASP A 283 6.91 -11.70 -4.62
CA ASP A 283 7.57 -11.77 -3.32
C ASP A 283 8.14 -10.39 -2.94
N ASP A 284 8.86 -10.30 -1.85
CA ASP A 284 9.42 -9.04 -1.36
C ASP A 284 10.39 -8.37 -2.35
N SER A 285 10.92 -9.10 -3.36
CA SER A 285 11.77 -8.54 -4.41
C SER A 285 11.02 -7.58 -5.34
N HIS A 286 9.68 -7.70 -5.41
CA HIS A 286 8.81 -6.76 -6.11
C HIS A 286 9.00 -5.30 -5.62
N LEU A 287 9.41 -5.13 -4.38
CA LEU A 287 9.58 -3.83 -3.72
C LEU A 287 10.97 -3.19 -3.98
N LEU A 288 11.84 -3.84 -4.75
CA LEU A 288 13.20 -3.35 -5.01
C LEU A 288 13.21 -1.99 -5.73
N THR A 289 12.27 -1.75 -6.66
CA THR A 289 12.14 -0.46 -7.36
C THR A 289 11.88 0.67 -6.36
N VAL A 290 10.99 0.46 -5.40
CA VAL A 290 10.68 1.46 -4.36
C VAL A 290 11.86 1.64 -3.41
N ARG A 291 12.54 0.56 -3.03
CA ARG A 291 13.76 0.64 -2.21
C ARG A 291 14.84 1.47 -2.90
N LYS A 292 15.00 1.30 -4.22
CA LYS A 292 15.94 2.09 -5.01
C LYS A 292 15.56 3.58 -5.04
N MET A 293 14.28 3.90 -5.22
CA MET A 293 13.80 5.28 -5.17
C MET A 293 14.01 5.91 -3.78
N GLU A 294 13.70 5.19 -2.69
CA GLU A 294 13.96 5.69 -1.32
C GLU A 294 15.44 5.95 -1.08
N ALA A 295 16.31 5.02 -1.47
CA ALA A 295 17.76 5.19 -1.31
C ALA A 295 18.29 6.36 -2.16
N GLY A 296 17.76 6.58 -3.36
CA GLY A 296 18.11 7.73 -4.20
C GLY A 296 17.64 9.06 -3.60
N GLU A 297 16.43 9.11 -3.05
CA GLU A 297 15.92 10.29 -2.33
C GLU A 297 16.78 10.60 -1.10
N GLU A 298 17.13 9.57 -0.30
CA GLU A 298 17.98 9.70 0.88
C GLU A 298 19.37 10.24 0.51
N LEU A 299 19.98 9.74 -0.56
CA LEU A 299 21.26 10.26 -1.05
C LEU A 299 21.16 11.73 -1.48
N GLY A 300 20.10 12.11 -2.21
CA GLY A 300 19.89 13.50 -2.60
C GLY A 300 19.72 14.44 -1.40
N LEU A 301 19.02 14.00 -0.36
CA LEU A 301 18.87 14.74 0.89
C LEU A 301 20.19 14.84 1.67
N ALA A 302 20.97 13.74 1.71
CA ALA A 302 22.29 13.72 2.33
C ALA A 302 23.26 14.68 1.64
N GLN A 303 23.27 14.73 0.31
CA GLN A 303 24.07 15.66 -0.47
C GLN A 303 23.74 17.13 -0.16
N LYS A 304 22.44 17.45 0.00
CA LYS A 304 22.01 18.80 0.42
C LYS A 304 22.53 19.17 1.81
N SER A 305 22.66 18.21 2.72
CA SER A 305 23.17 18.46 4.07
C SER A 305 24.65 18.78 4.10
N LYS A 306 25.40 18.47 3.01
CA LYS A 306 26.86 18.59 2.89
C LYS A 306 27.64 17.83 3.99
N ASP A 307 27.01 16.87 4.64
CA ASP A 307 27.61 16.02 5.68
C ASP A 307 28.26 14.79 5.01
N PRO A 308 29.61 14.66 5.01
CA PRO A 308 30.28 13.55 4.33
C PRO A 308 29.90 12.18 4.88
N ALA A 309 29.63 12.07 6.18
CA ALA A 309 29.24 10.79 6.79
C ALA A 309 27.86 10.35 6.33
N LYS A 310 26.90 11.28 6.28
CA LYS A 310 25.54 11.01 5.76
C LYS A 310 25.58 10.65 4.27
N ILE A 311 26.37 11.37 3.48
CA ILE A 311 26.52 11.09 2.04
C ILE A 311 27.10 9.68 1.84
N ALA A 312 28.15 9.31 2.56
CA ALA A 312 28.77 7.99 2.45
C ALA A 312 27.80 6.86 2.87
N ALA A 313 27.04 7.07 3.95
CA ALA A 313 26.04 6.10 4.41
C ALA A 313 24.91 5.90 3.39
N ALA A 314 24.34 6.98 2.86
CA ALA A 314 23.28 6.94 1.87
C ALA A 314 23.76 6.33 0.53
N GLN A 315 25.02 6.66 0.10
CA GLN A 315 25.61 6.04 -1.08
C GLN A 315 25.76 4.53 -0.90
N LYS A 316 26.26 4.07 0.24
CA LYS A 316 26.35 2.64 0.54
C LYS A 316 24.98 1.93 0.49
N THR A 317 23.93 2.57 1.01
CA THR A 317 22.57 2.05 0.94
C THR A 317 22.13 1.89 -0.51
N LEU A 318 22.31 2.91 -1.34
CA LEU A 318 21.97 2.89 -2.76
C LEU A 318 22.74 1.80 -3.53
N ASP A 319 24.06 1.67 -3.28
CA ASP A 319 24.89 0.65 -3.92
C ASP A 319 24.43 -0.76 -3.55
N THR A 320 24.06 -0.98 -2.28
CA THR A 320 23.49 -2.27 -1.82
C THR A 320 22.20 -2.60 -2.56
N VAL A 321 21.28 -1.65 -2.64
CA VAL A 321 19.99 -1.87 -3.32
C VAL A 321 20.17 -2.07 -4.82
N ASN A 322 21.10 -1.37 -5.46
CA ASN A 322 21.43 -1.57 -6.87
C ASN A 322 21.98 -2.97 -7.13
N ALA A 323 22.82 -3.51 -6.25
CA ALA A 323 23.34 -4.88 -6.34
C ALA A 323 22.22 -5.91 -6.20
N GLU A 324 21.32 -5.73 -5.23
CA GLU A 324 20.14 -6.60 -5.08
C GLU A 324 19.21 -6.56 -6.31
N PHE A 325 19.00 -5.36 -6.87
CA PHE A 325 18.20 -5.17 -8.07
C PHE A 325 18.81 -5.90 -9.28
N ALA A 326 20.12 -5.78 -9.49
CA ALA A 326 20.84 -6.48 -10.54
C ALA A 326 20.76 -8.01 -10.37
N ALA A 327 20.91 -8.50 -9.14
CA ALA A 327 20.80 -9.94 -8.84
C ALA A 327 19.38 -10.48 -9.11
N ALA A 328 18.34 -9.71 -8.77
CA ALA A 328 16.95 -10.08 -9.05
C ALA A 328 16.66 -10.12 -10.57
N ALA A 329 17.14 -9.12 -11.32
CA ALA A 329 17.02 -9.08 -12.78
C ALA A 329 17.71 -10.26 -13.46
N ALA A 330 18.91 -10.64 -13.00
CA ALA A 330 19.64 -11.81 -13.51
C ALA A 330 18.88 -13.13 -13.30
N LYS A 331 18.22 -13.29 -12.14
CA LYS A 331 17.37 -14.46 -11.86
C LYS A 331 16.14 -14.51 -12.76
N ALA A 332 15.50 -13.36 -13.02
CA ALA A 332 14.31 -13.30 -13.87
C ALA A 332 14.63 -13.57 -15.35
N GLY A 333 15.82 -13.22 -15.83
CA GLY A 333 16.27 -13.51 -17.20
C GLY A 333 16.79 -14.93 -17.41
N ALA A 334 17.00 -15.71 -16.33
CA ALA A 334 17.47 -17.10 -16.37
C ALA A 334 16.33 -18.13 -16.35
N ASN A 335 15.09 -17.71 -16.14
CA ASN A 335 13.86 -18.52 -16.17
C ASN A 335 13.07 -18.23 -17.45
#